data_73971d2644bb6bdbaad941f485b4f142
#
_entry.id   73971d2644bb6bdbaad941f485b4f142
#
_cell.length_a   1.000
_cell.length_b   1.000
_cell.length_c   1.000
_cell.angle_alpha   90.00
_cell.angle_beta   90.00
_cell.angle_gamma   90.00
#
_symmetry.space_group_name_H-M   'P 1'
#
loop_
_entity.id
_entity.type
_entity.pdbx_description
1 polymer ?
#
loop_
_entity_poly.entity_id
_entity_poly.type
_entity_poly.pdbx_seq_one_letter_code
_entity_poly.pdbx_strand_id
1 'polypeptide(L)'
;MNSRLRTTLVGLWTVDRGLRSLFSFRSWPVGSDSIIVGQMTSCLPRPDVIITHESDLDGLVAGVLLRRLAQKLFNAEVRLEACHYHTWRQRELREPSAWVTDLTFEQRLDKPNWAVIDHHATELKAHNALLIHDIGKSAGLLCYELCQQQGLGSPALDRLVHLSNVADLFLEDDPDFVLASDYANLVKIYQFWNLHALLEGRLERLLDHPLLEVMAVKRRIEDPLGLAWSRENIVPISPAVGFVNTVIGNNNLIVHQLLERQASAYPVLLTLFRRTNAVIIASLRSRNGEALKVAETLQGGGHANASAATLPRSVKTIPDALNYLRQVLNPRKQELATPQGLSDIFDAPRG
;
A
#
# COMPACT_ATOMS: atom_id res chain seq x y z
N MET A 1 59.97 -19.46 -16.69
CA MET A 1 60.42 -18.25 -17.39
C MET A 1 59.29 -17.24 -17.26
N ASN A 2 59.49 -16.31 -16.39
CA ASN A 2 59.34 -14.82 -16.44
C ASN A 2 58.03 -14.30 -17.07
N SER A 3 57.36 -13.31 -16.57
CA SER A 3 57.54 -12.33 -15.45
C SER A 3 56.27 -11.49 -15.32
N ARG A 4 55.96 -11.15 -14.10
CA ARG A 4 55.33 -9.93 -13.54
C ARG A 4 55.00 -8.79 -14.52
N LEU A 5 53.78 -8.20 -14.28
CA LEU A 5 53.70 -6.73 -14.02
C LEU A 5 52.40 -6.40 -13.27
N ARG A 6 52.58 -5.87 -12.08
CA ARG A 6 51.57 -5.11 -11.28
C ARG A 6 51.56 -3.68 -11.82
N THR A 7 50.41 -3.06 -11.91
CA THR A 7 50.37 -1.59 -11.87
C THR A 7 49.16 -1.16 -11.00
N THR A 8 49.52 -0.58 -9.88
CA THR A 8 48.66 0.11 -8.91
C THR A 8 48.35 1.50 -9.45
N LEU A 9 47.12 1.93 -9.43
CA LEU A 9 46.76 3.35 -9.55
C LEU A 9 45.82 3.73 -8.41
N VAL A 10 46.39 4.41 -7.44
CA VAL A 10 45.73 5.14 -6.37
C VAL A 10 45.40 6.52 -6.97
N GLY A 11 44.11 6.86 -6.98
CA GLY A 11 43.63 8.21 -7.31
C GLY A 11 42.88 8.78 -6.10
N LEU A 12 43.56 9.64 -5.35
CA LEU A 12 42.97 10.52 -4.35
C LEU A 12 42.02 11.51 -5.05
N TRP A 13 40.81 11.64 -4.50
CA TRP A 13 40.00 12.84 -4.68
C TRP A 13 39.73 13.48 -3.32
N THR A 14 40.27 14.66 -3.18
CA THR A 14 40.07 15.58 -2.07
C THR A 14 38.69 16.21 -2.19
N VAL A 15 37.93 16.15 -1.09
CA VAL A 15 36.63 16.82 -0.95
C VAL A 15 36.90 18.26 -0.56
N ASP A 16 36.47 19.17 -1.38
CA ASP A 16 36.45 20.61 -1.08
C ASP A 16 35.19 20.94 -0.26
N ARG A 17 35.42 21.60 0.88
CA ARG A 17 34.37 22.12 1.77
C ARG A 17 34.01 23.54 1.34
N GLY A 18 32.75 23.75 1.04
CA GLY A 18 32.24 25.11 1.06
C GLY A 18 31.03 25.34 0.20
N LEU A 19 29.86 25.29 0.80
CA LEU A 19 28.78 26.27 0.57
C LEU A 19 27.59 25.96 1.50
N ARG A 20 27.54 26.71 2.60
CA ARG A 20 26.33 26.85 3.42
C ARG A 20 25.41 27.80 2.68
N SER A 21 24.21 27.37 2.30
CA SER A 21 23.12 28.27 1.96
C SER A 21 21.95 28.03 2.89
N LEU A 22 21.60 29.11 3.53
CA LEU A 22 20.53 29.38 4.45
C LEU A 22 19.16 29.00 3.85
N PHE A 23 18.48 28.03 4.45
CA PHE A 23 17.02 27.98 4.39
C PHE A 23 16.47 28.15 5.80
N SER A 24 15.80 29.26 6.03
CA SER A 24 15.10 29.57 7.27
C SER A 24 13.85 28.68 7.36
N PHE A 25 13.85 27.76 8.31
CA PHE A 25 12.64 27.06 8.74
C PHE A 25 11.77 28.05 9.52
N ARG A 26 10.61 28.43 8.96
CA ARG A 26 9.54 29.04 9.73
C ARG A 26 8.92 27.95 10.60
N SER A 27 9.09 28.07 11.90
CA SER A 27 8.44 27.27 12.92
C SER A 27 6.93 27.53 12.90
N TRP A 28 6.16 26.47 12.65
CA TRP A 28 4.75 26.42 12.98
C TRP A 28 4.59 25.98 14.45
N PRO A 29 3.60 26.52 15.18
CA PRO A 29 3.40 26.13 16.56
C PRO A 29 2.89 24.69 16.62
N VAL A 30 3.70 23.80 17.18
CA VAL A 30 3.34 22.45 17.56
C VAL A 30 2.47 22.56 18.80
N GLY A 31 1.18 22.21 18.68
CA GLY A 31 0.35 21.90 19.82
C GLY A 31 0.92 20.66 20.52
N SER A 32 1.33 20.87 21.76
CA SER A 32 1.97 19.88 22.60
C SER A 32 0.96 18.86 23.11
N ASP A 33 0.90 17.68 22.48
CA ASP A 33 0.53 16.43 23.13
C ASP A 33 1.41 15.30 22.57
N SER A 34 2.74 15.49 22.68
CA SER A 34 3.69 14.39 22.49
C SER A 34 3.71 13.53 23.75
N ILE A 35 2.92 12.48 23.75
CA ILE A 35 3.12 11.34 24.67
C ILE A 35 4.53 10.82 24.39
N ILE A 36 5.40 10.88 25.41
CA ILE A 36 6.79 10.43 25.34
C ILE A 36 6.77 8.96 24.91
N VAL A 37 7.41 8.66 23.79
CA VAL A 37 7.46 7.34 23.11
C VAL A 37 7.79 6.17 24.06
N GLY A 38 8.48 6.41 25.17
CA GLY A 38 8.84 5.40 26.18
C GLY A 38 7.69 4.87 27.07
N GLN A 39 6.46 5.41 26.99
CA GLN A 39 5.32 5.01 27.83
C GLN A 39 4.21 4.27 27.07
N MET A 40 4.30 4.13 25.74
CA MET A 40 3.20 3.56 24.95
C MET A 40 2.93 2.08 25.21
N THR A 41 3.97 1.27 25.44
CA THR A 41 3.78 -0.18 25.70
C THR A 41 3.14 -0.48 27.05
N SER A 42 3.27 0.40 28.04
CA SER A 42 2.60 0.25 29.35
C SER A 42 1.10 0.48 29.29
N CYS A 43 0.60 1.09 28.22
CA CYS A 43 -0.82 1.39 28.02
C CYS A 43 -1.56 0.36 27.13
N LEU A 44 -0.82 -0.60 26.53
CA LEU A 44 -1.43 -1.60 25.67
C LEU A 44 -2.29 -2.58 26.50
N PRO A 45 -3.60 -2.73 26.19
CA PRO A 45 -4.42 -3.72 26.85
C PRO A 45 -4.01 -5.14 26.41
N ARG A 46 -4.22 -6.15 27.29
CA ARG A 46 -4.01 -7.55 26.90
C ARG A 46 -5.00 -7.95 25.82
N PRO A 47 -4.58 -8.38 24.62
CA PRO A 47 -5.49 -8.72 23.55
C PRO A 47 -5.99 -10.17 23.66
N ASP A 48 -7.24 -10.41 23.24
CA ASP A 48 -7.79 -11.74 22.99
C ASP A 48 -7.44 -12.23 21.60
N VAL A 49 -7.25 -11.30 20.67
CA VAL A 49 -6.90 -11.54 19.26
C VAL A 49 -6.03 -10.42 18.71
N ILE A 50 -5.13 -10.78 17.82
CA ILE A 50 -4.37 -9.86 16.96
C ILE A 50 -4.91 -10.01 15.54
N ILE A 51 -5.32 -8.91 14.92
CA ILE A 51 -5.89 -8.89 13.57
C ILE A 51 -4.99 -8.05 12.68
N THR A 52 -4.60 -8.61 11.54
CA THR A 52 -3.69 -7.97 10.59
C THR A 52 -4.18 -8.09 9.15
N HIS A 53 -3.55 -7.35 8.23
CA HIS A 53 -3.79 -7.48 6.80
C HIS A 53 -3.14 -8.75 6.24
N GLU A 54 -3.85 -9.46 5.32
CA GLU A 54 -3.41 -10.76 4.80
C GLU A 54 -2.62 -10.67 3.49
N SER A 55 -2.70 -9.52 2.80
CA SER A 55 -2.35 -9.50 1.36
C SER A 55 -0.91 -9.12 1.07
N ASP A 56 -0.11 -8.70 2.06
CA ASP A 56 1.22 -8.16 1.85
C ASP A 56 2.22 -8.49 2.97
N LEU A 57 3.44 -8.04 2.76
CA LEU A 57 4.55 -8.26 3.68
C LEU A 57 4.36 -7.49 4.98
N ASP A 58 3.80 -6.29 4.92
CA ASP A 58 3.68 -5.43 6.09
C ASP A 58 2.72 -6.02 7.11
N GLY A 59 1.56 -6.49 6.66
CA GLY A 59 0.62 -7.21 7.52
C GLY A 59 1.21 -8.48 8.12
N LEU A 60 2.04 -9.24 7.38
CA LEU A 60 2.72 -10.43 7.92
C LEU A 60 3.72 -10.06 9.01
N VAL A 61 4.56 -9.06 8.77
CA VAL A 61 5.57 -8.57 9.71
C VAL A 61 4.90 -8.00 10.95
N ALA A 62 3.95 -7.09 10.77
CA ALA A 62 3.22 -6.45 11.87
C ALA A 62 2.49 -7.47 12.77
N GLY A 63 1.73 -8.38 12.17
CA GLY A 63 0.97 -9.38 12.91
C GLY A 63 1.84 -10.32 13.75
N VAL A 64 2.96 -10.80 13.19
CA VAL A 64 3.89 -11.69 13.92
C VAL A 64 4.65 -10.92 15.01
N LEU A 65 5.05 -9.68 14.76
CA LEU A 65 5.70 -8.83 15.78
C LEU A 65 4.76 -8.57 16.95
N LEU A 66 3.51 -8.22 16.70
CA LEU A 66 2.53 -8.00 17.78
C LEU A 66 2.25 -9.27 18.58
N ARG A 67 2.26 -10.45 17.96
CA ARG A 67 2.12 -11.71 18.68
C ARG A 67 3.30 -11.96 19.62
N ARG A 68 4.54 -11.67 19.18
CA ARG A 68 5.74 -11.71 20.03
C ARG A 68 5.66 -10.69 21.18
N LEU A 69 5.18 -9.49 20.89
CA LEU A 69 4.99 -8.45 21.89
C LEU A 69 3.97 -8.86 22.95
N ALA A 70 2.83 -9.41 22.55
CA ALA A 70 1.81 -9.91 23.47
C ALA A 70 2.36 -11.04 24.37
N GLN A 71 3.12 -11.97 23.81
CA GLN A 71 3.81 -13.02 24.58
C GLN A 71 4.79 -12.43 25.60
N LYS A 72 5.54 -11.40 25.22
CA LYS A 72 6.48 -10.72 26.11
C LYS A 72 5.79 -9.98 27.26
N LEU A 73 4.73 -9.21 26.93
CA LEU A 73 4.05 -8.36 27.92
C LEU A 73 3.15 -9.13 28.87
N PHE A 74 2.47 -10.16 28.37
CA PHE A 74 1.38 -10.82 29.10
C PHE A 74 1.63 -12.30 29.36
N ASN A 75 2.75 -12.86 28.90
CA ASN A 75 3.05 -14.29 28.92
C ASN A 75 1.88 -15.14 28.37
N ALA A 76 1.26 -14.65 27.29
CA ALA A 76 0.08 -15.25 26.68
C ALA A 76 0.31 -15.52 25.19
N GLU A 77 -0.08 -16.71 24.76
CA GLU A 77 -0.20 -17.00 23.33
C GLU A 77 -1.53 -16.43 22.85
N VAL A 78 -1.46 -15.48 21.90
CA VAL A 78 -2.61 -14.79 21.36
C VAL A 78 -2.88 -15.27 19.93
N ARG A 79 -4.14 -15.52 19.63
CA ARG A 79 -4.59 -15.89 18.28
C ARG A 79 -4.28 -14.77 17.30
N LEU A 80 -3.64 -15.12 16.17
CA LEU A 80 -3.43 -14.24 15.04
C LEU A 80 -4.49 -14.51 13.98
N GLU A 81 -5.15 -13.48 13.50
CA GLU A 81 -6.05 -13.51 12.35
C GLU A 81 -5.54 -12.57 11.27
N ALA A 82 -5.43 -13.06 10.05
CA ALA A 82 -5.14 -12.22 8.90
C ALA A 82 -6.39 -12.10 8.03
N CYS A 83 -6.67 -10.88 7.60
CA CYS A 83 -7.90 -10.56 6.88
C CYS A 83 -7.58 -9.84 5.57
N HIS A 84 -8.18 -10.28 4.48
CA HIS A 84 -8.31 -9.43 3.29
C HIS A 84 -9.29 -8.29 3.56
N TYR A 85 -9.07 -7.14 2.96
CA TYR A 85 -9.91 -5.95 3.14
C TYR A 85 -11.42 -6.21 2.99
N HIS A 86 -11.84 -7.07 2.07
CA HIS A 86 -13.25 -7.42 1.89
C HIS A 86 -13.82 -8.23 3.07
N THR A 87 -13.09 -9.24 3.56
CA THR A 87 -13.50 -10.04 4.71
C THR A 87 -13.44 -9.21 5.99
N TRP A 88 -12.45 -8.32 6.10
CA TRP A 88 -12.33 -7.37 7.17
C TRP A 88 -13.57 -6.49 7.34
N ARG A 89 -14.06 -5.89 6.25
CA ARG A 89 -15.26 -5.04 6.30
C ARG A 89 -16.52 -5.76 6.78
N GLN A 90 -16.60 -7.08 6.59
CA GLN A 90 -17.74 -7.92 6.98
C GLN A 90 -17.52 -8.63 8.32
N ARG A 91 -16.30 -8.56 8.87
CA ARG A 91 -15.97 -9.21 10.13
C ARG A 91 -16.71 -8.55 11.28
N GLU A 92 -17.44 -9.37 12.03
CA GLU A 92 -18.02 -8.92 13.30
C GLU A 92 -16.92 -8.76 14.35
N LEU A 93 -17.00 -7.67 15.09
CA LEU A 93 -16.03 -7.30 16.10
C LEU A 93 -16.63 -7.56 17.48
N ARG A 94 -16.57 -8.79 17.96
CA ARG A 94 -17.20 -9.25 19.23
C ARG A 94 -16.24 -9.34 20.39
N GLU A 95 -14.94 -9.26 20.12
CA GLU A 95 -13.91 -9.42 21.13
C GLU A 95 -13.94 -8.28 22.14
N PRO A 96 -13.81 -8.59 23.45
CA PRO A 96 -13.68 -7.57 24.49
C PRO A 96 -12.40 -6.75 24.35
N SER A 97 -11.32 -7.37 23.85
CA SER A 97 -10.03 -6.74 23.66
C SER A 97 -9.37 -7.25 22.39
N ALA A 98 -8.79 -6.35 21.61
CA ALA A 98 -8.08 -6.73 20.38
C ALA A 98 -6.96 -5.75 20.03
N TRP A 99 -5.92 -6.26 19.34
CA TRP A 99 -4.96 -5.43 18.62
C TRP A 99 -5.22 -5.57 17.13
N VAL A 100 -5.31 -4.45 16.44
CA VAL A 100 -5.53 -4.38 14.98
C VAL A 100 -4.33 -3.67 14.38
N THR A 101 -3.77 -4.23 13.31
CA THR A 101 -2.62 -3.60 12.64
C THR A 101 -2.75 -3.70 11.12
N ASP A 102 -2.22 -2.70 10.42
CA ASP A 102 -2.22 -2.60 8.96
C ASP A 102 -3.64 -2.71 8.34
N LEU A 103 -4.60 -2.15 9.03
CA LEU A 103 -6.01 -2.05 8.63
C LEU A 103 -6.53 -0.69 9.07
N THR A 104 -7.00 0.11 8.10
CA THR A 104 -7.42 1.49 8.31
C THR A 104 -8.32 1.66 9.52
N PHE A 105 -8.00 2.65 10.37
CA PHE A 105 -8.83 2.97 11.53
C PHE A 105 -10.25 3.39 11.08
N GLU A 106 -11.23 2.69 11.57
CA GLU A 106 -12.66 2.92 11.33
C GLU A 106 -13.38 3.15 12.65
N GLN A 107 -14.50 3.88 12.64
CA GLN A 107 -15.29 4.19 13.84
C GLN A 107 -15.68 2.92 14.64
N ARG A 108 -15.90 1.79 13.99
CA ARG A 108 -16.23 0.51 14.65
C ARG A 108 -15.08 -0.08 15.47
N LEU A 109 -13.84 0.42 15.30
CA LEU A 109 -12.66 0.02 16.07
C LEU A 109 -12.46 0.86 17.32
N ASP A 110 -13.18 1.98 17.45
CA ASP A 110 -13.06 2.88 18.58
C ASP A 110 -13.75 2.31 19.84
N LYS A 111 -13.16 1.25 20.38
CA LYS A 111 -13.70 0.51 21.53
C LYS A 111 -12.70 0.52 22.70
N PRO A 112 -13.20 0.51 23.95
CA PRO A 112 -12.36 0.30 25.12
C PRO A 112 -11.57 -1.01 25.03
N ASN A 113 -10.32 -1.02 25.49
CA ASN A 113 -9.41 -2.16 25.45
C ASN A 113 -9.02 -2.63 24.03
N TRP A 114 -9.21 -1.78 23.02
CA TRP A 114 -8.70 -2.02 21.68
C TRP A 114 -7.47 -1.14 21.43
N ALA A 115 -6.49 -1.70 20.72
CA ALA A 115 -5.35 -0.93 20.19
C ALA A 115 -5.31 -1.08 18.67
N VAL A 116 -5.14 0.04 17.97
CA VAL A 116 -4.98 0.06 16.51
C VAL A 116 -3.63 0.66 16.18
N ILE A 117 -2.80 -0.08 15.46
CA ILE A 117 -1.47 0.31 15.02
C ILE A 117 -1.51 0.34 13.49
N ASP A 118 -1.57 1.53 12.91
CA ASP A 118 -1.86 1.70 11.48
C ASP A 118 -1.18 2.93 10.89
N HIS A 119 -1.03 2.96 9.59
CA HIS A 119 -0.40 4.05 8.85
C HIS A 119 -1.27 4.61 7.72
N HIS A 120 -2.42 4.01 7.45
CA HIS A 120 -3.33 4.48 6.41
C HIS A 120 -3.92 5.85 6.74
N ALA A 121 -4.09 6.70 5.72
CA ALA A 121 -4.69 8.02 5.92
C ALA A 121 -6.09 7.92 6.53
N THR A 122 -6.32 8.64 7.61
CA THR A 122 -7.62 8.74 8.28
C THR A 122 -7.80 10.12 8.90
N GLU A 123 -9.00 10.66 8.85
CA GLU A 123 -9.41 11.88 9.55
C GLU A 123 -10.06 11.57 10.90
N LEU A 124 -10.33 10.29 11.17
CA LEU A 124 -11.01 9.86 12.40
C LEU A 124 -10.04 9.94 13.58
N LYS A 125 -10.58 10.36 14.72
CA LYS A 125 -9.89 10.37 16.01
C LYS A 125 -10.43 9.25 16.89
N ALA A 126 -9.53 8.53 17.56
CA ALA A 126 -9.91 7.56 18.57
C ALA A 126 -10.28 8.28 19.87
N HIS A 127 -11.36 7.85 20.51
CA HIS A 127 -11.82 8.34 21.80
C HIS A 127 -11.74 7.26 22.89
N ASN A 128 -11.90 6.00 22.52
CA ASN A 128 -11.91 4.85 23.42
C ASN A 128 -10.76 3.89 23.16
N ALA A 129 -10.41 3.68 21.89
CA ALA A 129 -9.29 2.83 21.49
C ALA A 129 -7.96 3.55 21.63
N LEU A 130 -6.88 2.80 21.89
CA LEU A 130 -5.53 3.30 21.74
C LEU A 130 -5.17 3.30 20.25
N LEU A 131 -4.96 4.47 19.65
CA LEU A 131 -4.53 4.61 18.26
C LEU A 131 -3.06 5.02 18.22
N ILE A 132 -2.22 4.18 17.60
CA ILE A 132 -0.82 4.45 17.26
C ILE A 132 -0.77 4.59 15.74
N HIS A 133 -0.53 5.81 15.26
CA HIS A 133 -0.70 6.14 13.86
C HIS A 133 0.39 7.08 13.36
N ASP A 134 1.02 6.71 12.24
CA ASP A 134 2.01 7.54 11.56
C ASP A 134 2.04 7.17 10.06
N ILE A 135 1.61 8.09 9.20
CA ILE A 135 1.56 7.89 7.74
C ILE A 135 2.96 7.82 7.07
N GLY A 136 4.00 8.22 7.77
CA GLY A 136 5.39 8.18 7.29
C GLY A 136 6.10 6.85 7.55
N LYS A 137 5.42 5.88 8.18
CA LYS A 137 5.96 4.57 8.54
C LYS A 137 4.98 3.48 8.15
N SER A 138 5.49 2.31 7.77
CA SER A 138 4.61 1.15 7.62
C SER A 138 4.11 0.64 8.98
N ALA A 139 3.02 -0.11 9.00
CA ALA A 139 2.49 -0.68 10.22
C ALA A 139 3.49 -1.67 10.89
N GLY A 140 4.24 -2.41 10.08
CA GLY A 140 5.32 -3.29 10.56
C GLY A 140 6.42 -2.52 11.29
N LEU A 141 6.80 -1.33 10.80
CA LEU A 141 7.77 -0.49 11.47
C LEU A 141 7.22 0.05 12.81
N LEU A 142 5.97 0.50 12.84
CA LEU A 142 5.31 0.95 14.08
C LEU A 142 5.24 -0.19 15.12
N CYS A 143 4.87 -1.39 14.70
CA CYS A 143 4.85 -2.56 15.57
C CYS A 143 6.25 -2.94 16.07
N TYR A 144 7.28 -2.78 15.23
CA TYR A 144 8.65 -3.06 15.60
C TYR A 144 9.21 -2.07 16.62
N GLU A 145 8.90 -0.79 16.51
CA GLU A 145 9.26 0.23 17.51
C GLU A 145 8.71 -0.14 18.89
N LEU A 146 7.48 -0.66 18.96
CA LEU A 146 6.92 -1.18 20.22
C LEU A 146 7.68 -2.42 20.73
N CYS A 147 8.09 -3.32 19.83
CA CYS A 147 8.90 -4.48 20.16
C CYS A 147 10.28 -4.07 20.69
N GLN A 148 10.94 -3.09 20.07
CA GLN A 148 12.23 -2.58 20.51
C GLN A 148 12.19 -2.00 21.93
N GLN A 149 11.11 -1.29 22.30
CA GLN A 149 10.90 -0.79 23.67
C GLN A 149 10.87 -1.91 24.72
N GLN A 150 10.53 -3.14 24.31
CA GLN A 150 10.49 -4.32 25.17
C GLN A 150 11.70 -5.25 25.00
N GLY A 151 12.76 -4.78 24.33
CA GLY A 151 13.98 -5.54 24.11
C GLY A 151 13.84 -6.71 23.14
N LEU A 152 12.87 -6.65 22.23
CA LEU A 152 12.64 -7.67 21.19
C LEU A 152 13.32 -7.32 19.86
N GLY A 153 14.14 -6.28 19.82
CA GLY A 153 14.90 -5.89 18.63
C GLY A 153 16.07 -6.83 18.34
N SER A 154 16.41 -6.94 17.04
CA SER A 154 17.63 -7.64 16.59
C SER A 154 18.07 -7.10 15.22
N PRO A 155 19.36 -7.21 14.84
CA PRO A 155 19.84 -6.77 13.53
C PRO A 155 19.09 -7.43 12.35
N ALA A 156 18.67 -8.69 12.51
CA ALA A 156 17.89 -9.39 11.51
C ALA A 156 16.48 -8.78 11.37
N LEU A 157 15.83 -8.46 12.47
CA LEU A 157 14.53 -7.77 12.43
C LEU A 157 14.66 -6.33 11.92
N ASP A 158 15.72 -5.58 12.31
CA ASP A 158 15.99 -4.25 11.77
C ASP A 158 16.02 -4.29 10.24
N ARG A 159 16.75 -5.27 9.67
CA ARG A 159 16.86 -5.45 8.23
C ARG A 159 15.52 -5.80 7.57
N LEU A 160 14.79 -6.75 8.14
CA LEU A 160 13.51 -7.20 7.55
C LEU A 160 12.44 -6.11 7.61
N VAL A 161 12.35 -5.41 8.74
CA VAL A 161 11.38 -4.32 8.91
C VAL A 161 11.71 -3.14 8.01
N HIS A 162 13.00 -2.82 7.82
CA HIS A 162 13.41 -1.84 6.83
C HIS A 162 12.92 -2.22 5.42
N LEU A 163 13.15 -3.46 4.98
CA LEU A 163 12.68 -3.93 3.68
C LEU A 163 11.14 -3.90 3.56
N SER A 164 10.42 -4.26 4.64
CA SER A 164 8.96 -4.15 4.67
C SER A 164 8.51 -2.71 4.48
N ASN A 165 9.10 -1.78 5.23
CA ASN A 165 8.77 -0.36 5.16
C ASN A 165 9.07 0.25 3.78
N VAL A 166 10.21 -0.09 3.18
CA VAL A 166 10.58 0.37 1.84
C VAL A 166 9.59 -0.11 0.78
N ALA A 167 9.18 -1.38 0.87
CA ALA A 167 8.23 -1.96 -0.09
C ALA A 167 6.82 -1.39 0.06
N ASP A 168 6.36 -1.20 1.29
CA ASP A 168 5.01 -0.80 1.61
C ASP A 168 4.76 0.68 1.27
N LEU A 169 5.67 1.56 1.68
CA LEU A 169 5.63 2.98 1.35
C LEU A 169 6.12 3.29 -0.07
N PHE A 170 6.54 2.28 -0.82
CA PHE A 170 7.05 2.42 -2.19
C PHE A 170 8.20 3.43 -2.29
N LEU A 171 9.22 3.30 -1.43
CA LEU A 171 10.37 4.20 -1.36
C LEU A 171 11.38 3.86 -2.46
N GLU A 172 11.11 4.29 -3.69
CA GLU A 172 11.87 3.93 -4.89
C GLU A 172 13.31 4.45 -4.92
N ASP A 173 13.58 5.54 -4.19
CA ASP A 173 14.92 6.12 -4.06
C ASP A 173 15.80 5.34 -3.06
N ASP A 174 15.23 4.40 -2.30
CA ASP A 174 15.97 3.57 -1.37
C ASP A 174 16.80 2.52 -2.14
N PRO A 175 18.09 2.35 -1.85
CA PRO A 175 18.95 1.37 -2.52
C PRO A 175 18.45 -0.07 -2.41
N ASP A 176 17.65 -0.37 -1.41
CA ASP A 176 17.06 -1.68 -1.18
C ASP A 176 15.68 -1.87 -1.84
N PHE A 177 15.13 -0.88 -2.55
CA PHE A 177 13.78 -0.93 -3.12
C PHE A 177 13.52 -2.17 -3.99
N VAL A 178 14.50 -2.55 -4.81
CA VAL A 178 14.39 -3.72 -5.68
C VAL A 178 14.30 -5.01 -4.86
N LEU A 179 15.15 -5.15 -3.85
CA LEU A 179 15.13 -6.28 -2.93
C LEU A 179 13.83 -6.30 -2.10
N ALA A 180 13.44 -5.17 -1.56
CA ALA A 180 12.18 -5.00 -0.82
C ALA A 180 10.96 -5.43 -1.64
N SER A 181 10.94 -5.09 -2.93
CA SER A 181 9.90 -5.54 -3.87
C SER A 181 9.87 -7.06 -4.05
N ASP A 182 11.03 -7.74 -4.06
CA ASP A 182 11.10 -9.20 -4.11
C ASP A 182 10.50 -9.82 -2.84
N TYR A 183 10.77 -9.26 -1.65
CA TYR A 183 10.15 -9.69 -0.38
C TYR A 183 8.63 -9.49 -0.37
N ALA A 184 8.14 -8.35 -0.83
CA ALA A 184 6.70 -8.08 -0.93
C ALA A 184 6.01 -9.05 -1.91
N ASN A 185 6.65 -9.35 -3.05
CA ASN A 185 6.13 -10.32 -4.02
C ASN A 185 6.07 -11.75 -3.47
N LEU A 186 6.97 -12.10 -2.55
CA LEU A 186 6.96 -13.40 -1.88
C LEU A 186 5.61 -13.66 -1.19
N VAL A 187 5.12 -12.70 -0.39
CA VAL A 187 3.83 -12.85 0.30
C VAL A 187 2.67 -12.91 -0.69
N LYS A 188 2.68 -12.09 -1.74
CA LYS A 188 1.64 -12.12 -2.79
C LYS A 188 1.55 -13.47 -3.52
N ILE A 189 2.70 -14.12 -3.78
CA ILE A 189 2.77 -15.36 -4.55
C ILE A 189 2.52 -16.58 -3.66
N TYR A 190 3.17 -16.65 -2.50
CA TYR A 190 3.10 -17.83 -1.63
C TYR A 190 2.03 -17.72 -0.56
N GLN A 191 1.38 -16.57 -0.40
CA GLN A 191 0.32 -16.27 0.55
C GLN A 191 0.77 -16.25 2.01
N PHE A 192 0.12 -15.41 2.79
CA PHE A 192 0.41 -15.16 4.20
C PHE A 192 0.57 -16.45 5.04
N TRP A 193 -0.46 -17.30 5.04
CA TRP A 193 -0.49 -18.47 5.92
C TRP A 193 0.52 -19.55 5.55
N ASN A 194 0.81 -19.70 4.26
CA ASN A 194 1.84 -20.64 3.82
C ASN A 194 3.22 -20.17 4.27
N LEU A 195 3.52 -18.88 4.10
CA LEU A 195 4.79 -18.32 4.59
C LEU A 195 4.86 -18.34 6.10
N HIS A 196 3.80 -17.95 6.81
CA HIS A 196 3.74 -18.03 8.26
C HIS A 196 4.05 -19.44 8.78
N ALA A 197 3.52 -20.47 8.14
CA ALA A 197 3.79 -21.87 8.46
C ALA A 197 5.25 -22.25 8.20
N LEU A 198 5.81 -21.88 7.04
CA LEU A 198 7.20 -22.13 6.67
C LEU A 198 8.19 -21.45 7.63
N LEU A 199 7.86 -20.25 8.08
CA LEU A 199 8.69 -19.48 9.00
C LEU A 199 8.56 -19.96 10.45
N GLU A 200 7.57 -20.78 10.78
CA GLU A 200 7.27 -21.21 12.16
C GLU A 200 7.20 -20.03 13.15
N GLY A 201 6.62 -18.91 12.71
CA GLY A 201 6.53 -17.65 13.46
C GLY A 201 7.85 -16.92 13.67
N ARG A 202 8.95 -17.34 13.01
CA ARG A 202 10.28 -16.71 13.08
C ARG A 202 10.53 -15.88 11.82
N LEU A 203 10.20 -14.59 11.87
CA LEU A 203 10.34 -13.64 10.75
C LEU A 203 11.76 -13.61 10.18
N GLU A 204 12.77 -13.77 11.04
CA GLU A 204 14.18 -13.73 10.67
C GLU A 204 14.57 -14.80 9.64
N ARG A 205 13.80 -15.90 9.58
CA ARG A 205 13.96 -16.95 8.56
C ARG A 205 13.57 -16.50 7.14
N LEU A 206 12.91 -15.35 7.03
CA LEU A 206 12.58 -14.80 5.72
C LEU A 206 13.80 -14.18 5.06
N LEU A 207 14.77 -13.69 5.86
CA LEU A 207 16.01 -13.16 5.33
C LEU A 207 16.79 -14.30 4.62
N ASP A 208 17.26 -14.01 3.42
CA ASP A 208 18.01 -14.96 2.58
C ASP A 208 17.25 -16.28 2.30
N HIS A 209 15.91 -16.25 2.40
CA HIS A 209 15.10 -17.42 2.13
C HIS A 209 15.23 -17.85 0.65
N PRO A 210 15.43 -19.16 0.32
CA PRO A 210 15.66 -19.63 -1.06
C PRO A 210 14.58 -19.20 -2.06
N LEU A 211 13.35 -18.98 -1.63
CA LEU A 211 12.27 -18.46 -2.48
C LEU A 211 12.54 -17.05 -3.02
N LEU A 212 13.44 -16.27 -2.41
CA LEU A 212 13.84 -14.96 -2.92
C LEU A 212 14.61 -15.06 -4.25
N GLU A 213 15.38 -16.14 -4.45
CA GLU A 213 16.02 -16.39 -5.74
C GLU A 213 14.98 -16.56 -6.84
N VAL A 214 13.86 -17.23 -6.53
CA VAL A 214 12.74 -17.38 -7.47
C VAL A 214 12.14 -16.01 -7.79
N MET A 215 11.96 -15.13 -6.78
CA MET A 215 11.44 -13.77 -6.99
C MET A 215 12.39 -12.95 -7.86
N ALA A 216 13.68 -12.98 -7.58
CA ALA A 216 14.69 -12.27 -8.36
C ALA A 216 14.71 -12.75 -9.84
N VAL A 217 14.60 -14.05 -10.08
CA VAL A 217 14.53 -14.61 -11.44
C VAL A 217 13.22 -14.17 -12.13
N LYS A 218 12.08 -14.27 -11.46
CA LYS A 218 10.80 -13.81 -12.00
C LYS A 218 10.88 -12.34 -12.40
N ARG A 219 11.30 -11.47 -11.50
CA ARG A 219 11.45 -10.03 -11.76
C ARG A 219 12.35 -9.77 -12.97
N ARG A 220 13.53 -10.41 -13.01
CA ARG A 220 14.50 -10.22 -14.11
C ARG A 220 13.98 -10.63 -15.48
N ILE A 221 13.10 -11.64 -15.53
CA ILE A 221 12.56 -12.18 -16.78
C ILE A 221 11.19 -11.60 -17.09
N GLU A 222 10.28 -11.61 -16.14
CA GLU A 222 8.87 -11.27 -16.39
C GLU A 222 8.65 -9.76 -16.51
N ASP A 223 9.30 -8.93 -15.68
CA ASP A 223 9.05 -7.48 -15.67
C ASP A 223 9.44 -6.79 -17.00
N PRO A 224 10.59 -7.07 -17.62
CA PRO A 224 10.90 -6.50 -18.93
C PRO A 224 9.93 -6.92 -20.03
N LEU A 225 9.52 -8.19 -20.03
CA LEU A 225 8.55 -8.71 -21.00
C LEU A 225 7.17 -8.06 -20.78
N GLY A 226 6.73 -7.97 -19.53
CA GLY A 226 5.47 -7.34 -19.16
C GLY A 226 5.45 -5.85 -19.46
N LEU A 227 6.56 -5.15 -19.22
CA LEU A 227 6.70 -3.72 -19.56
C LEU A 227 6.61 -3.49 -21.07
N ALA A 228 7.33 -4.27 -21.87
CA ALA A 228 7.31 -4.17 -23.34
C ALA A 228 5.89 -4.39 -23.87
N TRP A 229 5.26 -5.48 -23.44
CA TRP A 229 3.86 -5.77 -23.80
C TRP A 229 2.90 -4.65 -23.39
N SER A 230 2.96 -4.22 -22.13
CA SER A 230 2.04 -3.24 -21.58
C SER A 230 2.15 -1.89 -22.29
N ARG A 231 3.35 -1.46 -22.63
CA ARG A 231 3.58 -0.21 -23.38
C ARG A 231 2.84 -0.18 -24.73
N GLU A 232 2.82 -1.30 -25.43
CA GLU A 232 2.21 -1.42 -26.76
C GLU A 232 0.71 -1.67 -26.70
N ASN A 233 0.18 -2.04 -25.53
CA ASN A 233 -1.20 -2.49 -25.37
C ASN A 233 -2.01 -1.66 -24.36
N ILE A 234 -1.71 -0.36 -24.23
CA ILE A 234 -2.52 0.55 -23.40
C ILE A 234 -3.84 0.83 -24.10
N VAL A 235 -4.95 0.54 -23.44
CA VAL A 235 -6.30 0.75 -23.97
C VAL A 235 -6.88 2.05 -23.43
N PRO A 236 -7.34 2.98 -24.27
CA PRO A 236 -7.97 4.23 -23.82
C PRO A 236 -9.29 3.96 -23.08
N ILE A 237 -9.45 4.56 -21.91
CA ILE A 237 -10.70 4.58 -21.14
C ILE A 237 -11.34 5.95 -21.19
N SER A 238 -10.55 7.01 -20.89
CA SER A 238 -10.95 8.41 -21.00
C SER A 238 -9.74 9.25 -21.44
N PRO A 239 -9.87 10.54 -21.69
CA PRO A 239 -8.73 11.39 -22.01
C PRO A 239 -7.62 11.40 -20.94
N ALA A 240 -7.99 11.11 -19.69
CA ALA A 240 -7.06 11.10 -18.57
C ALA A 240 -6.66 9.68 -18.10
N VAL A 241 -7.35 8.62 -18.55
CA VAL A 241 -7.18 7.26 -17.99
C VAL A 241 -6.91 6.25 -19.10
N GLY A 242 -5.79 5.54 -18.99
CA GLY A 242 -5.43 4.38 -19.80
C GLY A 242 -5.54 3.08 -19.00
N PHE A 243 -6.09 2.03 -19.60
CA PHE A 243 -6.08 0.68 -19.03
C PHE A 243 -4.84 -0.08 -19.50
N VAL A 244 -4.12 -0.64 -18.55
CA VAL A 244 -2.95 -1.49 -18.76
C VAL A 244 -3.32 -2.93 -18.44
N ASN A 245 -3.27 -3.80 -19.43
CA ASN A 245 -3.44 -5.23 -19.23
C ASN A 245 -2.06 -5.87 -19.06
N THR A 246 -1.56 -5.92 -17.83
CA THR A 246 -0.30 -6.60 -17.52
C THR A 246 -0.51 -8.11 -17.56
N VAL A 247 0.02 -8.75 -18.58
CA VAL A 247 -0.11 -10.22 -18.78
C VAL A 247 0.90 -11.00 -17.97
N ILE A 248 2.03 -10.39 -17.63
CA ILE A 248 3.15 -10.99 -16.89
C ILE A 248 3.94 -9.88 -16.15
N GLY A 249 4.62 -10.25 -15.08
CA GLY A 249 5.47 -9.35 -14.28
C GLY A 249 4.73 -8.66 -13.14
N ASN A 250 5.43 -7.78 -12.43
CA ASN A 250 4.88 -7.02 -11.32
C ASN A 250 4.07 -5.82 -11.82
N ASN A 251 2.76 -5.90 -11.75
CA ASN A 251 1.84 -4.85 -12.20
C ASN A 251 2.17 -3.46 -11.65
N ASN A 252 2.49 -3.36 -10.36
CA ASN A 252 2.77 -2.08 -9.73
C ASN A 252 4.04 -1.43 -10.29
N LEU A 253 5.12 -2.23 -10.43
CA LEU A 253 6.38 -1.77 -11.01
C LEU A 253 6.24 -1.42 -12.49
N ILE A 254 5.52 -2.25 -13.27
CA ILE A 254 5.29 -2.00 -14.70
C ILE A 254 4.52 -0.70 -14.91
N VAL A 255 3.41 -0.52 -14.19
CA VAL A 255 2.60 0.70 -14.30
C VAL A 255 3.39 1.93 -13.85
N HIS A 256 4.14 1.81 -12.74
CA HIS A 256 5.03 2.86 -12.28
C HIS A 256 6.06 3.23 -13.34
N GLN A 257 6.78 2.27 -13.93
CA GLN A 257 7.77 2.52 -14.97
C GLN A 257 7.18 3.13 -16.25
N LEU A 258 5.94 2.76 -16.61
CA LEU A 258 5.24 3.39 -17.75
C LEU A 258 4.96 4.88 -17.49
N LEU A 259 4.58 5.23 -16.26
CA LEU A 259 4.35 6.62 -15.85
C LEU A 259 5.67 7.39 -15.76
N GLU A 260 6.70 6.84 -15.10
CA GLU A 260 8.01 7.49 -14.93
C GLU A 260 8.71 7.78 -16.26
N ARG A 261 8.72 6.83 -17.17
CA ARG A 261 9.32 6.99 -18.50
C ARG A 261 8.46 7.80 -19.46
N GLN A 262 7.31 8.31 -19.01
CA GLN A 262 6.33 9.01 -19.85
C GLN A 262 5.99 8.19 -21.11
N ALA A 263 6.00 6.86 -20.98
CA ALA A 263 5.69 5.94 -22.06
C ALA A 263 4.18 5.80 -22.32
N SER A 264 3.36 6.60 -21.61
CA SER A 264 1.91 6.68 -21.75
C SER A 264 1.48 8.13 -21.95
N ALA A 265 0.50 8.33 -22.81
CA ALA A 265 -0.17 9.63 -22.98
C ALA A 265 -1.18 9.94 -21.84
N TYR A 266 -1.44 8.98 -20.95
CA TYR A 266 -2.44 9.10 -19.90
C TYR A 266 -1.78 9.41 -18.55
N PRO A 267 -2.23 10.47 -17.84
CA PRO A 267 -1.71 10.79 -16.50
C PRO A 267 -2.09 9.75 -15.43
N VAL A 268 -3.16 8.99 -15.67
CA VAL A 268 -3.60 7.88 -14.80
C VAL A 268 -3.56 6.58 -15.58
N LEU A 269 -2.90 5.58 -15.03
CA LEU A 269 -2.94 4.21 -15.51
C LEU A 269 -3.72 3.33 -14.55
N LEU A 270 -4.56 2.47 -15.12
CA LEU A 270 -5.48 1.58 -14.42
C LEU A 270 -5.19 0.13 -14.78
N THR A 271 -5.15 -0.74 -13.78
CA THR A 271 -5.15 -2.20 -13.96
C THR A 271 -6.39 -2.80 -13.32
N LEU A 272 -6.84 -3.96 -13.82
CA LEU A 272 -8.02 -4.66 -13.33
C LEU A 272 -7.66 -6.01 -12.75
N PHE A 273 -8.15 -6.28 -11.55
CA PHE A 273 -7.96 -7.55 -10.86
C PHE A 273 -9.31 -8.19 -10.58
N ARG A 274 -9.45 -9.46 -10.96
CA ARG A 274 -10.62 -10.26 -10.61
C ARG A 274 -10.31 -11.09 -9.37
N ARG A 275 -11.08 -10.91 -8.30
CA ARG A 275 -11.01 -11.73 -7.09
C ARG A 275 -11.84 -13.02 -7.21
N THR A 276 -11.60 -13.96 -6.31
CA THR A 276 -12.27 -15.28 -6.26
C THR A 276 -13.79 -15.20 -6.21
N ASN A 277 -14.34 -14.15 -5.59
CA ASN A 277 -15.79 -13.89 -5.51
C ASN A 277 -16.36 -13.16 -6.74
N ALA A 278 -15.65 -13.18 -7.86
CA ALA A 278 -15.99 -12.51 -9.12
C ALA A 278 -16.12 -10.96 -9.03
N VAL A 279 -15.65 -10.36 -7.95
CA VAL A 279 -15.55 -8.89 -7.83
C VAL A 279 -14.33 -8.41 -8.60
N ILE A 280 -14.50 -7.32 -9.35
CA ILE A 280 -13.41 -6.67 -10.08
C ILE A 280 -12.97 -5.45 -9.32
N ILE A 281 -11.66 -5.31 -9.13
CA ILE A 281 -11.02 -4.16 -8.53
C ILE A 281 -10.25 -3.41 -9.61
N ALA A 282 -10.48 -2.11 -9.69
CA ALA A 282 -9.67 -1.18 -10.46
C ALA A 282 -8.57 -0.61 -9.54
N SER A 283 -7.32 -0.87 -9.86
CA SER A 283 -6.16 -0.25 -9.20
C SER A 283 -5.64 0.87 -10.10
N LEU A 284 -5.45 2.05 -9.53
CA LEU A 284 -5.08 3.27 -10.24
C LEU A 284 -3.75 3.80 -9.74
N ARG A 285 -2.93 4.25 -10.66
CA ARG A 285 -1.64 4.89 -10.39
C ARG A 285 -1.53 6.19 -11.19
N SER A 286 -0.88 7.20 -10.58
CA SER A 286 -0.53 8.47 -11.23
C SER A 286 0.75 9.02 -10.61
N ARG A 287 1.28 10.12 -11.16
CA ARG A 287 2.45 10.80 -10.60
C ARG A 287 2.11 12.03 -9.77
N ASN A 288 1.01 12.71 -10.09
CA ASN A 288 0.69 14.03 -9.57
C ASN A 288 -0.64 14.08 -8.80
N GLY A 289 -1.07 12.94 -8.23
CA GLY A 289 -2.25 12.87 -7.37
C GLY A 289 -3.58 12.63 -8.08
N GLU A 290 -3.56 12.41 -9.40
CA GLU A 290 -4.81 12.25 -10.18
C GLU A 290 -5.52 10.92 -9.89
N ALA A 291 -4.78 9.89 -9.44
CA ALA A 291 -5.33 8.56 -9.19
C ALA A 291 -6.43 8.58 -8.14
N LEU A 292 -6.26 9.34 -7.05
CA LEU A 292 -7.28 9.46 -6.00
C LEU A 292 -8.58 10.05 -6.52
N LYS A 293 -8.52 11.12 -7.31
CA LYS A 293 -9.70 11.77 -7.89
C LYS A 293 -10.51 10.84 -8.80
N VAL A 294 -9.80 10.00 -9.57
CA VAL A 294 -10.44 8.99 -10.40
C VAL A 294 -11.06 7.89 -9.55
N ALA A 295 -10.36 7.44 -8.50
CA ALA A 295 -10.88 6.43 -7.57
C ALA A 295 -12.14 6.92 -6.86
N GLU A 296 -12.17 8.17 -6.38
CA GLU A 296 -13.34 8.80 -5.73
C GLU A 296 -14.56 8.85 -6.67
N THR A 297 -14.35 9.17 -7.97
CA THR A 297 -15.41 9.10 -8.98
C THR A 297 -16.01 7.69 -9.09
N LEU A 298 -15.20 6.66 -8.82
CA LEU A 298 -15.61 5.26 -8.80
C LEU A 298 -16.05 4.77 -7.41
N GLN A 299 -16.24 5.67 -6.45
CA GLN A 299 -16.56 5.38 -5.04
C GLN A 299 -15.47 4.54 -4.34
N GLY A 300 -14.22 4.74 -4.75
CA GLY A 300 -13.04 4.13 -4.18
C GLY A 300 -12.27 5.11 -3.30
N GLY A 301 -11.00 4.79 -3.04
CA GLY A 301 -10.10 5.61 -2.23
C GLY A 301 -8.68 5.08 -2.27
N GLY A 302 -7.81 5.63 -1.41
CA GLY A 302 -6.40 5.28 -1.30
C GLY A 302 -5.53 6.53 -1.14
N HIS A 303 -4.29 6.44 -1.61
CA HIS A 303 -3.35 7.56 -1.61
C HIS A 303 -3.44 8.36 -2.92
N ALA A 304 -2.92 9.59 -2.92
CA ALA A 304 -2.96 10.49 -4.07
C ALA A 304 -2.49 9.83 -5.38
N ASN A 305 -1.38 9.11 -5.34
CA ASN A 305 -0.77 8.44 -6.50
C ASN A 305 -1.08 6.94 -6.61
N ALA A 306 -1.73 6.34 -5.60
CA ALA A 306 -2.00 4.91 -5.54
C ALA A 306 -3.36 4.65 -4.90
N SER A 307 -4.39 4.45 -5.70
CA SER A 307 -5.78 4.32 -5.27
C SER A 307 -6.44 3.10 -5.89
N ALA A 308 -7.58 2.70 -5.35
CA ALA A 308 -8.35 1.59 -5.89
C ALA A 308 -9.86 1.82 -5.73
N ALA A 309 -10.63 1.17 -6.60
CA ALA A 309 -12.08 1.14 -6.50
C ALA A 309 -12.60 -0.27 -6.76
N THR A 310 -13.61 -0.67 -6.01
CA THR A 310 -14.34 -1.92 -6.25
C THR A 310 -15.47 -1.65 -7.23
N LEU A 311 -15.46 -2.30 -8.37
CA LEU A 311 -16.51 -2.13 -9.36
C LEU A 311 -17.83 -2.80 -8.92
N PRO A 312 -18.99 -2.31 -9.44
CA PRO A 312 -20.29 -2.87 -9.07
C PRO A 312 -20.38 -4.37 -9.33
N ARG A 313 -21.16 -5.08 -8.51
CA ARG A 313 -21.35 -6.54 -8.62
C ARG A 313 -21.97 -6.98 -9.95
N SER A 314 -22.62 -6.09 -10.69
CA SER A 314 -23.12 -6.35 -12.04
C SER A 314 -22.02 -6.52 -13.08
N VAL A 315 -20.84 -5.97 -12.82
CA VAL A 315 -19.65 -6.06 -13.68
C VAL A 315 -18.94 -7.40 -13.38
N LYS A 316 -18.98 -8.33 -14.34
CA LYS A 316 -18.52 -9.72 -14.12
C LYS A 316 -17.24 -10.06 -14.87
N THR A 317 -16.98 -9.39 -15.99
CA THR A 317 -15.86 -9.68 -16.88
C THR A 317 -15.01 -8.44 -17.10
N ILE A 318 -13.77 -8.62 -17.56
CA ILE A 318 -12.89 -7.48 -17.89
C ILE A 318 -13.50 -6.62 -19.01
N PRO A 319 -14.08 -7.16 -20.10
CA PRO A 319 -14.81 -6.36 -21.07
C PRO A 319 -15.94 -5.52 -20.48
N ASP A 320 -16.74 -6.10 -19.56
CA ASP A 320 -17.82 -5.36 -18.88
C ASP A 320 -17.22 -4.20 -18.05
N ALA A 321 -16.10 -4.47 -17.37
CA ALA A 321 -15.40 -3.44 -16.58
C ALA A 321 -14.92 -2.28 -17.45
N LEU A 322 -14.32 -2.58 -18.60
CA LEU A 322 -13.88 -1.54 -19.53
C LEU A 322 -15.04 -0.70 -20.05
N ASN A 323 -16.16 -1.32 -20.38
CA ASN A 323 -17.37 -0.63 -20.82
C ASN A 323 -17.95 0.25 -19.70
N TYR A 324 -18.06 -0.29 -18.49
CA TYR A 324 -18.50 0.46 -17.31
C TYR A 324 -17.61 1.67 -17.03
N LEU A 325 -16.30 1.49 -17.02
CA LEU A 325 -15.32 2.55 -16.77
C LEU A 325 -15.41 3.65 -17.84
N ARG A 326 -15.56 3.28 -19.13
CA ARG A 326 -15.76 4.26 -20.20
C ARG A 326 -17.04 5.08 -20.01
N GLN A 327 -18.13 4.46 -19.56
CA GLN A 327 -19.37 5.18 -19.30
C GLN A 327 -19.24 6.15 -18.11
N VAL A 328 -18.65 5.71 -17.01
CA VAL A 328 -18.54 6.53 -15.80
C VAL A 328 -17.51 7.65 -15.95
N LEU A 329 -16.38 7.38 -16.59
CA LEU A 329 -15.27 8.34 -16.71
C LEU A 329 -15.39 9.26 -17.95
N ASN A 330 -16.40 9.05 -18.81
CA ASN A 330 -16.76 9.96 -19.90
C ASN A 330 -18.26 10.28 -19.84
N PRO A 331 -18.72 10.98 -18.79
CA PRO A 331 -20.12 11.36 -18.73
C PRO A 331 -20.45 12.20 -19.96
N ARG A 332 -21.45 11.79 -20.75
CA ARG A 332 -21.98 12.63 -21.81
C ARG A 332 -22.40 13.95 -21.18
N LYS A 333 -21.86 15.08 -21.65
CA LYS A 333 -22.46 16.38 -21.36
C LYS A 333 -23.92 16.24 -21.78
N GLN A 334 -24.86 16.19 -20.85
CA GLN A 334 -26.23 16.49 -21.16
C GLN A 334 -26.18 17.93 -21.70
N GLU A 335 -26.34 18.10 -23.00
CA GLU A 335 -26.82 19.35 -23.50
C GLU A 335 -28.15 19.53 -22.78
N LEU A 336 -28.18 20.46 -21.85
CA LEU A 336 -29.40 20.95 -21.26
C LEU A 336 -30.18 21.44 -22.50
N ALA A 337 -31.15 20.64 -22.94
CA ALA A 337 -32.15 21.13 -23.87
C ALA A 337 -32.65 22.42 -23.23
N THR A 338 -32.42 23.55 -23.91
CA THR A 338 -32.96 24.83 -23.51
C THR A 338 -34.44 24.58 -23.28
N PRO A 339 -35.01 24.85 -22.10
CA PRO A 339 -36.42 24.67 -21.91
C PRO A 339 -37.08 25.56 -23.00
N GLN A 340 -37.69 24.94 -24.00
CA GLN A 340 -38.59 25.67 -24.85
C GLN A 340 -39.60 26.31 -23.91
N GLY A 341 -39.62 27.63 -23.88
CA GLY A 341 -40.36 28.38 -22.90
C GLY A 341 -41.82 27.97 -22.99
N LEU A 342 -42.45 27.76 -21.83
CA LEU A 342 -43.89 27.51 -21.71
C LEU A 342 -44.73 28.57 -22.45
N SER A 343 -44.17 29.73 -22.80
CA SER A 343 -44.74 30.76 -23.66
C SER A 343 -45.11 30.27 -25.07
N ASP A 344 -44.34 29.31 -25.65
CA ASP A 344 -44.60 28.86 -27.04
C ASP A 344 -45.79 27.89 -27.12
N ILE A 345 -46.29 27.42 -26.01
CA ILE A 345 -47.47 26.52 -25.93
C ILE A 345 -48.78 27.33 -25.87
N PHE A 346 -48.74 28.59 -25.46
CA PHE A 346 -49.94 29.43 -25.29
C PHE A 346 -50.21 30.37 -26.44
N ASP A 347 -49.28 30.54 -27.41
CA ASP A 347 -49.44 31.45 -28.57
C ASP A 347 -49.83 30.73 -29.84
N ALA A 348 -50.46 29.54 -29.78
CA ALA A 348 -51.07 28.95 -30.96
C ALA A 348 -52.34 29.72 -31.33
N PRO A 349 -52.46 30.32 -32.58
CA PRO A 349 -53.62 31.02 -32.97
C PRO A 349 -54.81 30.08 -33.05
N ARG A 350 -55.88 30.41 -32.29
CA ARG A 350 -57.18 29.78 -32.44
C ARG A 350 -57.78 30.21 -33.80
N GLY A 351 -57.65 29.26 -34.77
CA GLY A 351 -58.42 29.35 -36.05
C GLY A 351 -59.68 28.54 -35.91
#